data_1d596cffa2ba4cd54e0c1cf2e4369bf9
#
_entry.id   1d596cffa2ba4cd54e0c1cf2e4369bf9
#
_cell.length_a   1.000
_cell.length_b   1.000
_cell.length_c   1.000
_cell.angle_alpha   90.00
_cell.angle_beta   90.00
_cell.angle_gamma   90.00
#
_symmetry.space_group_name_H-M   'P 1'
#
loop_
_entity.id
_entity.type
_entity.pdbx_description
1 polymer ?
#
loop_
_entity_poly.entity_id
_entity_poly.type
_entity_poly.pdbx_seq_one_letter_code
_entity_poly.pdbx_strand_id
1 'polypeptide(L)'
;QYPLFRKKDNIVTSAKIFTEDELGEIVSTQPELIINDDKINEAKQKFSKEFKHICLGISASGPTKRWDIKNYIKLCININEKTPSKFYLAAGNNDKDLIDQFLDSELSNNCISFKDLKISETLPIIKNCNLYIGNDTGWLHISSALGIKCLALFVDSPVQAYGKYSKNIEVIVPEGETEETTTHDTLGADKISFEKVFNNSIKLLN
;
A
#
# COMPACT_ATOMS: atom_id res chain seq x y z
N GLN A 1 13.39 27.60 -15.90
CA GLN A 1 12.97 26.21 -16.06
C GLN A 1 13.31 25.49 -14.74
N TYR A 2 12.31 25.28 -13.88
CA TYR A 2 12.50 24.51 -12.66
C TYR A 2 12.78 23.06 -13.03
N PRO A 3 13.87 22.45 -12.54
CA PRO A 3 14.03 21.01 -12.57
C PRO A 3 13.03 20.41 -11.58
N LEU A 4 11.81 20.08 -12.08
CA LEU A 4 10.71 19.55 -11.28
C LEU A 4 11.07 18.29 -10.49
N PHE A 5 12.11 17.56 -10.88
CA PHE A 5 12.57 16.38 -10.18
C PHE A 5 14.10 16.28 -10.24
N ARG A 6 14.73 16.39 -9.11
CA ARG A 6 16.11 15.94 -8.96
C ARG A 6 16.10 14.44 -8.72
N LYS A 7 16.94 13.68 -9.42
CA LYS A 7 17.07 12.22 -9.24
C LYS A 7 17.26 11.74 -7.79
N LYS A 8 17.60 12.66 -6.89
CA LYS A 8 17.88 12.38 -5.48
C LYS A 8 16.69 12.61 -4.55
N ASP A 9 15.66 13.33 -5.01
CA ASP A 9 14.56 13.76 -4.16
C ASP A 9 13.31 12.95 -4.50
N ASN A 10 12.53 12.61 -3.46
CA ASN A 10 11.19 12.08 -3.68
C ASN A 10 10.25 13.18 -4.18
N ILE A 11 9.12 12.77 -4.75
CA ILE A 11 8.16 13.69 -5.37
C ILE A 11 7.59 14.73 -4.39
N VAL A 12 7.43 14.34 -3.11
CA VAL A 12 6.90 15.23 -2.07
C VAL A 12 7.92 16.31 -1.72
N THR A 13 9.20 15.92 -1.56
CA THR A 13 10.31 16.87 -1.31
C THR A 13 10.46 17.83 -2.50
N SER A 14 10.40 17.34 -3.73
CA SER A 14 10.48 18.18 -4.92
C SER A 14 9.31 19.17 -5.01
N ALA A 15 8.10 18.73 -4.72
CA ALA A 15 6.92 19.58 -4.68
C ALA A 15 7.04 20.63 -3.57
N LYS A 16 7.54 20.23 -2.39
CA LYS A 16 7.80 21.16 -1.28
C LYS A 16 8.76 22.28 -1.72
N ILE A 17 9.95 21.93 -2.22
CA ILE A 17 10.97 22.91 -2.63
C ILE A 17 10.37 23.90 -3.63
N PHE A 18 9.67 23.39 -4.66
CA PHE A 18 9.01 24.24 -5.65
C PHE A 18 8.00 25.19 -5.00
N THR A 19 7.15 24.67 -4.10
CA THR A 19 6.11 25.49 -3.44
C THR A 19 6.72 26.56 -2.52
N GLU A 20 7.75 26.19 -1.76
CA GLU A 20 8.46 27.14 -0.87
C GLU A 20 9.18 28.25 -1.66
N ASP A 21 9.80 27.87 -2.80
CA ASP A 21 10.47 28.84 -3.67
C ASP A 21 9.47 29.83 -4.30
N GLU A 22 8.26 29.36 -4.66
CA GLU A 22 7.25 30.24 -5.29
C GLU A 22 6.46 31.08 -4.28
N LEU A 23 6.16 30.53 -3.10
CA LEU A 23 5.35 31.23 -2.09
C LEU A 23 6.17 32.00 -1.08
N GLY A 24 7.47 31.69 -0.91
CA GLY A 24 8.32 32.23 0.14
C GLY A 24 7.93 31.77 1.55
N GLU A 25 7.18 30.70 1.68
CA GLU A 25 6.66 30.16 2.94
C GLU A 25 7.06 28.69 3.13
N ILE A 26 7.32 28.28 4.38
CA ILE A 26 7.63 26.88 4.73
C ILE A 26 6.31 26.08 4.71
N VAL A 27 6.30 24.97 3.96
CA VAL A 27 5.15 24.06 3.87
C VAL A 27 5.46 22.68 4.45
N SER A 28 4.39 21.98 4.91
CA SER A 28 4.51 20.61 5.37
C SER A 28 4.86 19.66 4.22
N THR A 29 5.70 18.65 4.52
CA THR A 29 6.07 17.59 3.56
C THR A 29 5.30 16.30 3.77
N GLN A 30 4.34 16.25 4.68
CA GLN A 30 3.57 15.02 4.92
C GLN A 30 2.23 15.10 4.18
N PRO A 31 2.01 14.24 3.17
CA PRO A 31 0.68 14.06 2.60
C PRO A 31 -0.28 13.60 3.70
N GLU A 32 -1.44 14.26 3.78
CA GLU A 32 -2.49 13.94 4.73
C GLU A 32 -3.84 13.94 4.04
N LEU A 33 -4.66 12.94 4.37
CA LEU A 33 -6.06 12.87 3.99
C LEU A 33 -6.94 13.02 5.23
N ILE A 34 -7.74 14.10 5.25
CA ILE A 34 -8.69 14.37 6.31
C ILE A 34 -10.04 13.79 5.88
N ILE A 35 -10.62 12.99 6.76
CA ILE A 35 -11.94 12.37 6.58
C ILE A 35 -12.82 12.83 7.74
N ASN A 36 -14.12 12.98 7.48
CA ASN A 36 -15.11 13.26 8.52
C ASN A 36 -15.10 12.13 9.58
N ASP A 37 -14.99 12.51 10.85
CA ASP A 37 -14.91 11.58 11.98
C ASP A 37 -16.16 10.70 12.10
N ASP A 38 -17.35 11.19 11.76
CA ASP A 38 -18.58 10.39 11.78
C ASP A 38 -18.48 9.20 10.82
N LYS A 39 -17.92 9.40 9.62
CA LYS A 39 -17.70 8.32 8.63
C LYS A 39 -16.66 7.32 9.11
N ILE A 40 -15.61 7.78 9.79
CA ILE A 40 -14.60 6.89 10.38
C ILE A 40 -15.25 6.03 11.48
N ASN A 41 -16.04 6.64 12.35
CA ASN A 41 -16.71 5.97 13.45
C ASN A 41 -17.78 4.99 12.95
N GLU A 42 -18.56 5.34 11.93
CA GLU A 42 -19.52 4.45 11.27
C GLU A 42 -18.82 3.22 10.68
N ALA A 43 -17.74 3.41 9.94
CA ALA A 43 -16.95 2.30 9.41
C ALA A 43 -16.39 1.43 10.54
N LYS A 44 -15.87 2.04 11.60
CA LYS A 44 -15.28 1.35 12.76
C LYS A 44 -16.26 0.40 13.46
N GLN A 45 -17.55 0.70 13.47
CA GLN A 45 -18.57 -0.19 14.05
C GLN A 45 -18.65 -1.56 13.37
N LYS A 46 -18.20 -1.65 12.12
CA LYS A 46 -18.17 -2.89 11.33
C LYS A 46 -16.88 -3.69 11.55
N PHE A 47 -15.92 -3.15 12.31
CA PHE A 47 -14.63 -3.77 12.58
C PHE A 47 -14.65 -4.50 13.91
N SER A 48 -14.59 -5.84 13.87
CA SER A 48 -14.43 -6.63 15.10
C SER A 48 -13.02 -6.50 15.65
N LYS A 49 -12.91 -6.33 16.96
CA LYS A 49 -11.62 -6.28 17.68
C LYS A 49 -10.91 -7.64 17.73
N GLU A 50 -11.60 -8.71 17.39
CA GLU A 50 -11.04 -10.08 17.35
C GLU A 50 -10.11 -10.31 16.16
N PHE A 51 -10.21 -9.44 15.15
CA PHE A 51 -9.42 -9.56 13.91
C PHE A 51 -8.43 -8.40 13.76
N LYS A 52 -7.29 -8.69 13.16
CA LYS A 52 -6.49 -7.66 12.51
C LYS A 52 -7.12 -7.35 11.13
N HIS A 53 -7.16 -6.09 10.78
CA HIS A 53 -7.75 -5.60 9.54
C HIS A 53 -6.64 -5.11 8.62
N ILE A 54 -6.51 -5.74 7.45
CA ILE A 54 -5.38 -5.52 6.54
C ILE A 54 -5.90 -5.10 5.18
N CYS A 55 -5.48 -3.93 4.70
CA CYS A 55 -5.75 -3.47 3.35
C CYS A 55 -4.68 -4.05 2.40
N LEU A 56 -5.11 -4.70 1.33
CA LEU A 56 -4.22 -5.34 0.35
C LEU A 56 -4.25 -4.60 -0.98
N GLY A 57 -3.15 -3.97 -1.38
CA GLY A 57 -2.96 -3.35 -2.68
C GLY A 57 -2.47 -4.35 -3.72
N ILE A 58 -3.37 -5.20 -4.21
CA ILE A 58 -3.04 -6.29 -5.14
C ILE A 58 -2.91 -5.85 -6.59
N SER A 59 -3.44 -4.68 -6.93
CA SER A 59 -3.36 -4.11 -8.29
C SER A 59 -2.02 -3.41 -8.56
N ALA A 60 -1.74 -3.10 -9.82
CA ALA A 60 -0.68 -2.21 -10.26
C ALA A 60 -0.96 -1.68 -11.66
N SER A 61 -0.20 -0.68 -12.13
CA SER A 61 -0.35 -0.11 -13.47
C SER A 61 0.06 -1.06 -14.61
N GLY A 62 0.66 -2.21 -14.29
CA GLY A 62 1.05 -3.25 -15.24
C GLY A 62 1.48 -4.54 -14.57
N PRO A 63 1.56 -5.65 -15.31
CA PRO A 63 1.88 -6.96 -14.74
C PRO A 63 3.30 -7.02 -14.15
N THR A 64 4.28 -6.31 -14.73
CA THR A 64 5.65 -6.25 -14.23
C THR A 64 5.79 -5.56 -12.87
N LYS A 65 4.78 -4.76 -12.49
CA LYS A 65 4.73 -4.01 -11.24
C LYS A 65 3.91 -4.69 -10.14
N ARG A 66 3.54 -5.95 -10.34
CA ARG A 66 2.73 -6.73 -9.39
C ARG A 66 3.51 -7.91 -8.86
N TRP A 67 3.50 -8.05 -7.53
CA TRP A 67 3.84 -9.33 -6.92
C TRP A 67 2.76 -10.36 -7.26
N ASP A 68 3.15 -11.64 -7.43
CA ASP A 68 2.22 -12.69 -7.85
C ASP A 68 1.04 -12.81 -6.87
N ILE A 69 -0.17 -12.90 -7.42
CA ILE A 69 -1.42 -13.03 -6.64
C ILE A 69 -1.41 -14.26 -5.74
N LYS A 70 -0.80 -15.36 -6.18
CA LYS A 70 -0.65 -16.59 -5.39
C LYS A 70 0.19 -16.36 -4.13
N ASN A 71 1.20 -15.50 -4.22
CA ASN A 71 2.00 -15.12 -3.07
C ASN A 71 1.18 -14.27 -2.08
N TYR A 72 0.33 -13.36 -2.57
CA TYR A 72 -0.59 -12.62 -1.71
C TYR A 72 -1.57 -13.54 -0.98
N ILE A 73 -2.17 -14.52 -1.69
CA ILE A 73 -3.09 -15.49 -1.08
C ILE A 73 -2.36 -16.31 -0.02
N LYS A 74 -1.19 -16.87 -0.34
CA LYS A 74 -0.34 -17.61 0.61
C LYS A 74 0.05 -16.76 1.82
N LEU A 75 0.41 -15.48 1.60
CA LEU A 75 0.73 -14.54 2.67
C LEU A 75 -0.45 -14.38 3.64
N CYS A 76 -1.64 -14.16 3.10
CA CYS A 76 -2.86 -13.96 3.89
C CYS A 76 -3.25 -15.22 4.68
N ILE A 77 -3.10 -16.41 4.10
CA ILE A 77 -3.29 -17.69 4.81
C ILE A 77 -2.34 -17.76 6.00
N ASN A 78 -1.04 -17.56 5.78
CA ASN A 78 -0.03 -17.65 6.84
C ASN A 78 -0.20 -16.56 7.93
N ILE A 79 -0.65 -15.36 7.55
CA ILE A 79 -0.97 -14.32 8.53
C ILE A 79 -2.18 -14.75 9.36
N ASN A 80 -3.26 -15.22 8.71
CA ASN A 80 -4.50 -15.60 9.38
C ASN A 80 -4.33 -16.80 10.33
N GLU A 81 -3.45 -17.73 10.02
CA GLU A 81 -3.06 -18.84 10.92
C GLU A 81 -2.38 -18.34 12.20
N LYS A 82 -1.58 -17.28 12.12
CA LYS A 82 -0.91 -16.70 13.28
C LYS A 82 -1.77 -15.71 14.05
N THR A 83 -2.59 -14.96 13.33
CA THR A 83 -3.40 -13.89 13.90
C THR A 83 -4.69 -13.78 13.08
N PRO A 84 -5.85 -14.06 13.67
CA PRO A 84 -7.13 -13.93 12.98
C PRO A 84 -7.25 -12.58 12.27
N SER A 85 -7.53 -12.60 10.96
CA SER A 85 -7.44 -11.40 10.13
C SER A 85 -8.57 -11.29 9.12
N LYS A 86 -8.93 -10.06 8.76
CA LYS A 86 -9.81 -9.70 7.65
C LYS A 86 -9.02 -8.90 6.63
N PHE A 87 -9.22 -9.19 5.35
CA PHE A 87 -8.46 -8.63 4.25
C PHE A 87 -9.36 -7.80 3.36
N TYR A 88 -8.95 -6.57 3.07
CA TYR A 88 -9.68 -5.63 2.23
C TYR A 88 -8.93 -5.48 0.91
N LEU A 89 -9.51 -6.00 -0.17
CA LEU A 89 -8.87 -6.06 -1.48
C LEU A 89 -9.01 -4.70 -2.18
N ALA A 90 -7.95 -3.91 -2.13
CA ALA A 90 -7.86 -2.61 -2.77
C ALA A 90 -7.46 -2.77 -4.25
N ALA A 91 -8.46 -2.99 -5.08
CA ALA A 91 -8.36 -3.19 -6.51
C ALA A 91 -9.65 -2.72 -7.19
N GLY A 92 -9.56 -2.32 -8.45
CA GLY A 92 -10.70 -1.85 -9.24
C GLY A 92 -11.33 -2.93 -10.13
N ASN A 93 -12.36 -2.54 -10.88
CA ASN A 93 -13.05 -3.45 -11.82
C ASN A 93 -12.13 -4.05 -12.89
N ASN A 94 -11.05 -3.34 -13.25
CA ASN A 94 -10.06 -3.83 -14.22
C ASN A 94 -9.21 -4.99 -13.67
N ASP A 95 -9.22 -5.21 -12.35
CA ASP A 95 -8.46 -6.26 -11.67
C ASP A 95 -9.37 -7.42 -11.21
N LYS A 96 -10.52 -7.58 -11.86
CA LYS A 96 -11.52 -8.60 -11.49
C LYS A 96 -10.91 -9.98 -11.35
N ASP A 97 -10.06 -10.38 -12.28
CA ASP A 97 -9.41 -11.70 -12.27
C ASP A 97 -8.52 -11.93 -11.04
N LEU A 98 -7.91 -10.88 -10.51
CA LEU A 98 -7.13 -10.95 -9.27
C LEU A 98 -8.04 -11.08 -8.05
N ILE A 99 -9.13 -10.33 -8.04
CA ILE A 99 -10.12 -10.37 -6.97
C ILE A 99 -10.78 -11.74 -6.91
N ASP A 100 -11.20 -12.28 -8.05
CA ASP A 100 -11.88 -13.58 -8.15
C ASP A 100 -10.96 -14.69 -7.61
N GLN A 101 -9.65 -14.68 -7.89
CA GLN A 101 -8.71 -15.65 -7.33
C GLN A 101 -8.65 -15.63 -5.79
N PHE A 102 -8.82 -14.46 -5.15
CA PHE A 102 -8.94 -14.37 -3.70
C PHE A 102 -10.28 -14.92 -3.21
N LEU A 103 -11.37 -14.57 -3.89
CA LEU A 103 -12.72 -14.96 -3.49
C LEU A 103 -12.98 -16.45 -3.73
N ASP A 104 -12.25 -17.08 -4.65
CA ASP A 104 -12.29 -18.52 -4.90
C ASP A 104 -11.36 -19.33 -3.96
N SER A 105 -10.54 -18.64 -3.16
CA SER A 105 -9.65 -19.28 -2.20
C SER A 105 -10.35 -19.62 -0.87
N GLU A 106 -9.67 -20.36 -0.02
CA GLU A 106 -10.12 -20.64 1.37
C GLU A 106 -10.28 -19.38 2.24
N LEU A 107 -9.77 -18.24 1.79
CA LEU A 107 -9.90 -16.93 2.46
C LEU A 107 -11.18 -16.19 2.07
N SER A 108 -12.05 -16.71 1.23
CA SER A 108 -13.23 -16.01 0.72
C SER A 108 -14.06 -15.32 1.82
N ASN A 109 -14.29 -16.02 2.94
CA ASN A 109 -15.04 -15.50 4.08
C ASN A 109 -14.27 -14.43 4.90
N ASN A 110 -12.97 -14.28 4.64
CA ASN A 110 -12.10 -13.31 5.31
C ASN A 110 -11.81 -12.10 4.42
N CYS A 111 -12.24 -12.12 3.15
CA CYS A 111 -11.94 -11.09 2.17
C CYS A 111 -13.15 -10.19 1.89
N ILE A 112 -12.88 -8.90 1.76
CA ILE A 112 -13.86 -7.87 1.38
C ILE A 112 -13.28 -7.09 0.20
N SER A 113 -13.96 -7.12 -0.94
CA SER A 113 -13.49 -6.42 -2.16
C SER A 113 -13.95 -4.97 -2.21
N PHE A 114 -13.11 -4.08 -2.68
CA PHE A 114 -13.43 -2.67 -2.95
C PHE A 114 -13.91 -2.41 -4.38
N LYS A 115 -14.01 -3.45 -5.24
CA LYS A 115 -14.29 -3.29 -6.68
C LYS A 115 -15.53 -2.45 -7.01
N ASP A 116 -16.57 -2.57 -6.18
CA ASP A 116 -17.86 -1.90 -6.40
C ASP A 116 -18.02 -0.61 -5.57
N LEU A 117 -16.98 -0.24 -4.80
CA LEU A 117 -16.99 0.95 -3.96
C LEU A 117 -16.34 2.14 -4.67
N LYS A 118 -16.88 3.33 -4.44
CA LYS A 118 -16.19 4.57 -4.79
C LYS A 118 -14.99 4.76 -3.86
N ILE A 119 -13.94 5.42 -4.33
CA ILE A 119 -12.75 5.71 -3.51
C ILE A 119 -13.17 6.40 -2.20
N SER A 120 -14.10 7.35 -2.24
CA SER A 120 -14.59 8.03 -1.04
C SER A 120 -15.23 7.12 0.01
N GLU A 121 -15.76 5.97 -0.41
CA GLU A 121 -16.38 4.97 0.48
C GLU A 121 -15.32 4.04 1.09
N THR A 122 -14.19 3.87 0.40
CA THR A 122 -13.08 3.02 0.91
C THR A 122 -12.20 3.74 1.95
N LEU A 123 -12.10 5.08 1.89
CA LEU A 123 -11.21 5.84 2.78
C LEU A 123 -11.49 5.59 4.27
N PRO A 124 -12.73 5.65 4.78
CA PRO A 124 -12.99 5.38 6.19
C PRO A 124 -12.76 3.91 6.57
N ILE A 125 -12.87 2.98 5.61
CA ILE A 125 -12.52 1.56 5.82
C ILE A 125 -11.01 1.43 5.97
N ILE A 126 -10.21 1.99 5.05
CA ILE A 126 -8.75 1.95 5.10
C ILE A 126 -8.24 2.61 6.38
N LYS A 127 -8.82 3.76 6.78
CA LYS A 127 -8.45 4.47 8.03
C LYS A 127 -8.55 3.59 9.27
N ASN A 128 -9.43 2.60 9.27
CA ASN A 128 -9.62 1.67 10.38
C ASN A 128 -8.77 0.38 10.24
N CYS A 129 -8.01 0.21 9.16
CA CYS A 129 -7.10 -0.92 9.01
C CYS A 129 -5.87 -0.77 9.91
N ASN A 130 -5.30 -1.90 10.31
CA ASN A 130 -4.07 -1.97 11.10
C ASN A 130 -2.81 -1.82 10.23
N LEU A 131 -2.90 -2.29 8.98
CA LEU A 131 -1.76 -2.36 8.06
C LEU A 131 -2.25 -2.31 6.61
N TYR A 132 -1.48 -1.66 5.75
CA TYR A 132 -1.53 -1.85 4.31
C TYR A 132 -0.37 -2.76 3.89
N ILE A 133 -0.63 -3.72 3.02
CA ILE A 133 0.39 -4.53 2.34
C ILE A 133 0.09 -4.50 0.84
N GLY A 134 1.04 -4.11 0.01
CA GLY A 134 0.74 -4.08 -1.42
C GLY A 134 1.81 -3.48 -2.30
N ASN A 135 1.54 -3.49 -3.59
CA ASN A 135 2.40 -2.90 -4.60
C ASN A 135 2.40 -1.36 -4.51
N ASP A 136 3.37 -0.74 -5.17
CA ASP A 136 3.41 0.71 -5.39
C ASP A 136 2.23 1.15 -6.28
N THR A 137 1.19 1.66 -5.66
CA THR A 137 -0.06 2.10 -6.31
C THR A 137 -0.70 3.27 -5.57
N GLY A 138 -1.73 3.89 -6.14
CA GLY A 138 -2.51 4.93 -5.48
C GLY A 138 -3.03 4.51 -4.09
N TRP A 139 -3.33 3.23 -3.87
CA TRP A 139 -3.79 2.71 -2.58
C TRP A 139 -2.72 2.78 -1.49
N LEU A 140 -1.44 2.58 -1.83
CA LEU A 140 -0.31 2.80 -0.92
C LEU A 140 -0.29 4.24 -0.43
N HIS A 141 -0.37 5.19 -1.36
CA HIS A 141 -0.27 6.61 -1.06
C HIS A 141 -1.49 7.10 -0.25
N ILE A 142 -2.69 6.62 -0.59
CA ILE A 142 -3.90 6.85 0.20
C ILE A 142 -3.74 6.33 1.63
N SER A 143 -3.30 5.08 1.79
CA SER A 143 -3.13 4.45 3.12
C SER A 143 -2.10 5.21 3.96
N SER A 144 -0.97 5.58 3.36
CA SER A 144 0.06 6.38 4.02
C SER A 144 -0.45 7.77 4.45
N ALA A 145 -1.21 8.45 3.57
CA ALA A 145 -1.79 9.77 3.86
C ALA A 145 -2.90 9.70 4.92
N LEU A 146 -3.55 8.56 5.09
CA LEU A 146 -4.48 8.26 6.17
C LEU A 146 -3.77 7.92 7.50
N GLY A 147 -2.44 7.87 7.51
CA GLY A 147 -1.63 7.55 8.70
C GLY A 147 -1.53 6.06 9.03
N ILE A 148 -1.85 5.18 8.09
CA ILE A 148 -1.76 3.73 8.26
C ILE A 148 -0.31 3.28 8.02
N LYS A 149 0.19 2.33 8.83
CA LYS A 149 1.45 1.65 8.54
C LYS A 149 1.33 0.91 7.20
N CYS A 150 2.33 1.03 6.34
CA CYS A 150 2.33 0.45 5.00
C CYS A 150 3.58 -0.40 4.80
N LEU A 151 3.40 -1.64 4.35
CA LEU A 151 4.45 -2.48 3.81
C LEU A 151 4.31 -2.47 2.28
N ALA A 152 5.21 -1.76 1.62
CA ALA A 152 5.15 -1.49 0.19
C ALA A 152 6.13 -2.35 -0.59
N LEU A 153 5.64 -3.05 -1.61
CA LEU A 153 6.44 -3.89 -2.50
C LEU A 153 6.79 -3.09 -3.76
N PHE A 154 8.05 -2.69 -3.86
CA PHE A 154 8.57 -1.98 -5.01
C PHE A 154 9.30 -2.97 -5.93
N VAL A 155 8.66 -3.41 -6.98
CA VAL A 155 9.17 -4.46 -7.87
C VAL A 155 9.70 -3.94 -9.21
N ASP A 156 9.19 -2.79 -9.65
CA ASP A 156 9.52 -2.18 -10.95
C ASP A 156 9.16 -0.69 -10.98
N SER A 157 9.45 0.01 -9.90
CA SER A 157 9.25 1.46 -9.79
C SER A 157 10.28 2.10 -8.85
N PRO A 158 10.60 3.39 -9.03
CA PRO A 158 11.66 4.05 -8.28
C PRO A 158 11.28 4.24 -6.79
N VAL A 159 11.94 3.51 -5.90
CA VAL A 159 11.76 3.64 -4.45
C VAL A 159 12.08 5.06 -3.97
N GLN A 160 13.17 5.64 -4.47
CA GLN A 160 13.59 7.00 -4.06
C GLN A 160 12.51 8.04 -4.39
N ALA A 161 11.78 7.87 -5.50
CA ALA A 161 10.74 8.80 -5.91
C ALA A 161 9.43 8.63 -5.11
N TYR A 162 9.01 7.40 -4.84
CA TYR A 162 7.64 7.10 -4.39
C TYR A 162 7.56 6.41 -3.03
N GLY A 163 8.66 5.82 -2.51
CA GLY A 163 8.66 5.04 -1.26
C GLY A 163 9.21 5.77 -0.03
N LYS A 164 9.93 6.89 -0.20
CA LYS A 164 10.74 7.49 0.88
C LYS A 164 10.23 8.83 1.40
N TYR A 165 9.01 9.22 1.11
CA TYR A 165 8.46 10.52 1.54
C TYR A 165 7.66 10.45 2.85
N SER A 166 7.35 9.27 3.35
CA SER A 166 6.54 9.09 4.55
C SER A 166 7.15 8.07 5.50
N LYS A 167 7.15 8.39 6.80
CA LYS A 167 7.56 7.46 7.87
C LYS A 167 6.63 6.26 8.04
N ASN A 168 5.45 6.32 7.45
CA ASN A 168 4.47 5.24 7.51
C ASN A 168 4.75 4.13 6.48
N ILE A 169 5.71 4.33 5.56
CA ILE A 169 6.03 3.38 4.49
C ILE A 169 7.33 2.64 4.82
N GLU A 170 7.22 1.34 5.01
CA GLU A 170 8.34 0.40 5.02
C GLU A 170 8.39 -0.29 3.66
N VAL A 171 9.57 -0.32 3.02
CA VAL A 171 9.74 -0.77 1.64
C VAL A 171 10.39 -2.14 1.59
N ILE A 172 9.91 -3.00 0.70
CA ILE A 172 10.58 -4.24 0.29
C ILE A 172 10.91 -4.13 -1.19
N VAL A 173 12.16 -4.46 -1.50
CA VAL A 173 12.71 -4.49 -2.87
C VAL A 173 13.12 -5.91 -3.26
N PRO A 174 13.28 -6.20 -4.56
CA PRO A 174 13.73 -7.50 -5.07
C PRO A 174 15.07 -7.93 -4.48
N GLU A 175 15.27 -9.22 -4.35
CA GLU A 175 16.57 -9.77 -3.92
C GLU A 175 17.66 -9.39 -4.93
N GLY A 176 18.80 -8.93 -4.40
CA GLY A 176 19.89 -8.40 -5.19
C GLY A 176 19.81 -6.90 -5.51
N GLU A 177 18.66 -6.28 -5.24
CA GLU A 177 18.47 -4.83 -5.39
C GLU A 177 18.53 -4.09 -4.05
N THR A 178 18.79 -2.80 -4.12
CA THR A 178 18.65 -1.84 -3.02
C THR A 178 17.54 -0.85 -3.31
N GLU A 179 17.22 0.00 -2.33
CA GLU A 179 16.24 1.08 -2.53
C GLU A 179 16.71 2.08 -3.60
N GLU A 180 18.03 2.25 -3.78
CA GLU A 180 18.62 3.14 -4.77
C GLU A 180 18.64 2.53 -6.17
N THR A 181 18.79 1.21 -6.28
CA THR A 181 18.89 0.52 -7.59
C THR A 181 17.54 0.09 -8.12
N THR A 182 16.51 -0.02 -7.26
CA THR A 182 15.16 -0.35 -7.69
C THR A 182 14.52 0.84 -8.41
N THR A 183 14.32 0.69 -9.71
CA THR A 183 13.82 1.73 -10.62
C THR A 183 12.83 1.14 -11.62
N HIS A 184 12.39 1.92 -12.61
CA HIS A 184 11.72 1.38 -13.79
C HIS A 184 12.67 0.40 -14.53
N ASP A 185 12.10 -0.66 -15.07
CA ASP A 185 12.83 -1.75 -15.76
C ASP A 185 13.64 -2.68 -14.82
N THR A 186 13.43 -2.60 -13.50
CA THR A 186 14.00 -3.58 -12.55
C THR A 186 13.40 -4.98 -12.75
N LEU A 187 12.12 -5.07 -13.15
CA LEU A 187 11.40 -6.31 -13.46
C LEU A 187 11.55 -7.38 -12.37
N GLY A 188 11.49 -6.98 -11.10
CA GLY A 188 11.85 -7.82 -9.95
C GLY A 188 10.67 -8.51 -9.25
N ALA A 189 9.51 -8.64 -9.89
CA ALA A 189 8.30 -9.16 -9.27
C ALA A 189 8.45 -10.60 -8.75
N ASP A 190 9.22 -11.43 -9.44
CA ASP A 190 9.54 -12.82 -9.08
C ASP A 190 10.66 -12.94 -8.03
N LYS A 191 11.38 -11.84 -7.74
CA LYS A 191 12.49 -11.78 -6.81
C LYS A 191 12.11 -11.18 -5.44
N ILE A 192 10.84 -10.92 -5.18
CA ILE A 192 10.40 -10.49 -3.86
C ILE A 192 10.36 -11.71 -2.93
N SER A 193 11.18 -11.68 -1.89
CA SER A 193 11.24 -12.74 -0.88
C SER A 193 9.94 -12.83 -0.09
N PHE A 194 9.29 -13.98 -0.17
CA PHE A 194 8.07 -14.26 0.58
C PHE A 194 8.30 -14.15 2.09
N GLU A 195 9.37 -14.76 2.58
CA GLU A 195 9.74 -14.76 4.00
C GLU A 195 9.95 -13.33 4.52
N LYS A 196 10.59 -12.49 3.72
CA LYS A 196 10.82 -11.09 4.08
C LYS A 196 9.51 -10.33 4.18
N VAL A 197 8.58 -10.52 3.23
CA VAL A 197 7.25 -9.90 3.27
C VAL A 197 6.48 -10.39 4.49
N PHE A 198 6.44 -11.70 4.73
CA PHE A 198 5.71 -12.30 5.84
C PHE A 198 6.24 -11.81 7.19
N ASN A 199 7.55 -11.87 7.43
CA ASN A 199 8.17 -11.48 8.70
C ASN A 199 7.94 -9.99 9.00
N ASN A 200 8.07 -9.11 7.99
CA ASN A 200 7.79 -7.69 8.17
C ASN A 200 6.29 -7.42 8.38
N SER A 201 5.40 -8.15 7.72
CA SER A 201 3.96 -8.05 7.96
C SER A 201 3.61 -8.37 9.42
N ILE A 202 4.13 -9.47 9.97
CA ILE A 202 3.90 -9.86 11.36
C ILE A 202 4.49 -8.82 12.34
N LYS A 203 5.70 -8.34 12.07
CA LYS A 203 6.34 -7.28 12.89
C LYS A 203 5.49 -6.00 12.94
N LEU A 204 4.92 -5.57 11.81
CA LEU A 204 4.12 -4.34 11.73
C LEU A 204 2.71 -4.48 12.34
N LEU A 205 2.17 -5.71 12.42
CA LEU A 205 0.88 -6.01 13.03
C LEU A 205 0.92 -6.08 14.57
N ASN A 206 2.09 -6.29 15.14
CA ASN A 206 2.34 -6.29 16.59
C ASN A 206 2.68 -4.88 17.08
#